data_47ca4c13eb4f28c3392c148cc2ab69c0
#
_entry.id   47ca4c13eb4f28c3392c148cc2ab69c0
#
_cell.length_a   1.000
_cell.length_b   1.000
_cell.length_c   1.000
_cell.angle_alpha   90.00
_cell.angle_beta   90.00
_cell.angle_gamma   90.00
#
_symmetry.space_group_name_H-M   'P 1'
#
loop_
_entity.id
_entity.type
_entity.pdbx_description
1 polymer ?
#
loop_
_entity_poly.entity_id
_entity_poly.type
_entity_poly.pdbx_seq_one_letter_code
_entity_poly.pdbx_strand_id
1 'polypeptide(L)'
;LLVGKRVVEPYSGKLSLYGGFVREDESLKEAANRVLYQCTGINNIYMRQVGAFGETDRDPGDRVISIAYCALINVSDYDHKLLEENDLQWVDINNLPDLYGDHIEMVQIALSQLRKLINKDPLGFNLLPELFTLTQLQNVHEAILGVEIDKRNFRKRIKQIDFIEKTDLIDKVTSKRGAALYRINKE
;
A
#
# COMPACT_ATOMS: atom_id res chain seq x y z
N LEU A 1 5.25 -5.26 4.90
CA LEU A 1 6.03 -4.69 3.81
C LEU A 1 6.56 -5.79 2.89
N LEU A 2 6.42 -5.63 1.58
CA LEU A 2 7.04 -6.53 0.59
C LEU A 2 8.47 -6.08 0.32
N VAL A 3 9.42 -7.02 0.41
CA VAL A 3 10.85 -6.79 0.16
C VAL A 3 11.43 -7.94 -0.64
N GLY A 4 12.53 -7.69 -1.36
CA GLY A 4 13.28 -8.68 -2.11
C GLY A 4 14.77 -8.61 -1.80
N LYS A 5 15.50 -9.66 -2.14
CA LYS A 5 16.96 -9.65 -2.06
C LYS A 5 17.57 -8.99 -3.30
N ARG A 6 18.51 -8.11 -3.07
CA ARG A 6 19.34 -7.57 -4.16
C ARG A 6 20.15 -8.67 -4.82
N VAL A 7 20.15 -8.66 -6.14
CA VAL A 7 20.99 -9.57 -6.95
C VAL A 7 22.23 -8.87 -7.51
N VAL A 8 22.36 -7.54 -7.31
CA VAL A 8 23.43 -6.70 -7.89
C VAL A 8 24.46 -6.31 -6.83
N GLU A 9 25.72 -6.44 -7.17
CA GLU A 9 26.86 -5.93 -6.37
C GLU A 9 26.98 -4.38 -6.46
N PRO A 10 27.55 -3.73 -5.44
CA PRO A 10 27.82 -4.27 -4.11
C PRO A 10 26.51 -4.49 -3.31
N TYR A 11 26.57 -5.29 -2.26
CA TYR A 11 25.43 -5.60 -1.38
C TYR A 11 24.43 -6.63 -1.93
N SER A 12 24.86 -7.56 -2.79
CA SER A 12 24.09 -8.74 -3.16
C SER A 12 23.62 -9.50 -1.91
N GLY A 13 22.37 -9.96 -1.90
CA GLY A 13 21.73 -10.63 -0.77
C GLY A 13 21.11 -9.70 0.28
N LYS A 14 21.40 -8.38 0.29
CA LYS A 14 20.77 -7.42 1.20
C LYS A 14 19.29 -7.21 0.83
N LEU A 15 18.42 -7.10 1.82
CA LEU A 15 17.01 -6.83 1.58
C LEU A 15 16.81 -5.40 1.07
N SER A 16 15.88 -5.24 0.13
CA SER A 16 15.55 -3.95 -0.48
C SER A 16 14.06 -3.87 -0.83
N LEU A 17 13.57 -2.66 -1.03
CA LEU A 17 12.31 -2.45 -1.71
C LEU A 17 12.44 -2.95 -3.17
N TYR A 18 11.35 -3.53 -3.68
CA TYR A 18 11.31 -3.94 -5.07
C TYR A 18 11.15 -2.72 -5.98
N GLY A 19 11.90 -2.70 -7.07
CA GLY A 19 11.91 -1.57 -7.98
C GLY A 19 12.27 -1.97 -9.41
N GLY A 20 12.25 -0.99 -10.31
CA GLY A 20 12.66 -1.14 -11.69
C GLY A 20 12.96 0.21 -12.33
N PHE A 21 13.78 0.20 -13.36
CA PHE A 21 14.06 1.42 -14.14
C PHE A 21 12.82 1.85 -14.93
N VAL A 22 12.64 3.16 -15.03
CA VAL A 22 11.63 3.76 -15.90
C VAL A 22 12.12 3.62 -17.35
N ARG A 23 11.24 3.17 -18.25
CA ARG A 23 11.53 3.02 -19.68
C ARG A 23 11.30 4.36 -20.40
N GLU A 24 11.86 4.50 -21.57
CA GLU A 24 11.75 5.73 -22.38
C GLU A 24 10.32 6.01 -22.84
N ASP A 25 9.50 4.96 -22.98
CA ASP A 25 8.13 5.00 -23.51
C ASP A 25 7.03 4.92 -22.44
N GLU A 26 7.37 5.04 -21.15
CA GLU A 26 6.40 4.96 -20.06
C GLU A 26 6.51 6.15 -19.09
N SER A 27 5.38 6.56 -18.53
CA SER A 27 5.32 7.52 -17.42
C SER A 27 5.74 6.86 -16.10
N LEU A 28 6.05 7.68 -15.07
CA LEU A 28 6.37 7.18 -13.73
C LEU A 28 5.25 6.31 -13.14
N LYS A 29 3.98 6.64 -13.41
CA LYS A 29 2.84 5.87 -12.95
C LYS A 29 2.72 4.52 -13.67
N GLU A 30 2.98 4.48 -14.96
CA GLU A 30 2.99 3.25 -15.75
C GLU A 30 4.15 2.35 -15.31
N ALA A 31 5.35 2.90 -15.11
CA ALA A 31 6.48 2.16 -14.54
C ALA A 31 6.14 1.53 -13.19
N ALA A 32 5.54 2.30 -12.26
CA ALA A 32 5.14 1.80 -10.96
C ALA A 32 4.09 0.68 -11.07
N ASN A 33 3.08 0.82 -11.94
CA ASN A 33 2.08 -0.23 -12.20
C ASN A 33 2.72 -1.49 -12.78
N ARG A 34 3.62 -1.36 -13.76
CA ARG A 34 4.34 -2.47 -14.35
C ARG A 34 5.17 -3.23 -13.31
N VAL A 35 5.93 -2.50 -12.48
CA VAL A 35 6.75 -3.09 -11.42
C VAL A 35 5.87 -3.82 -10.41
N LEU A 36 4.76 -3.22 -9.95
CA LEU A 36 3.82 -3.89 -9.05
C LEU A 36 3.25 -5.17 -9.67
N TYR A 37 2.81 -5.10 -10.92
CA TYR A 37 2.26 -6.27 -11.62
C TYR A 37 3.29 -7.40 -11.75
N GLN A 38 4.53 -7.07 -12.09
CA GLN A 38 5.61 -8.05 -12.22
C GLN A 38 5.89 -8.80 -10.91
N CYS A 39 5.77 -8.14 -9.76
CA CYS A 39 6.06 -8.76 -8.48
C CYS A 39 4.85 -9.43 -7.81
N THR A 40 3.63 -9.02 -8.13
CA THR A 40 2.43 -9.48 -7.41
C THR A 40 1.32 -10.05 -8.31
N GLY A 41 1.38 -9.81 -9.61
CA GLY A 41 0.27 -10.11 -10.53
C GLY A 41 -0.92 -9.15 -10.43
N ILE A 42 -0.88 -8.20 -9.51
CA ILE A 42 -1.96 -7.24 -9.27
C ILE A 42 -1.80 -6.03 -10.18
N ASN A 43 -2.89 -5.61 -10.80
CA ASN A 43 -2.95 -4.39 -11.60
C ASN A 43 -4.15 -3.53 -11.20
N ASN A 44 -4.21 -2.31 -11.76
CA ASN A 44 -5.34 -1.39 -11.61
C ASN A 44 -5.72 -1.05 -10.16
N ILE A 45 -4.77 -1.06 -9.24
CA ILE A 45 -4.98 -0.55 -7.89
C ILE A 45 -4.47 0.88 -7.77
N TYR A 46 -5.08 1.60 -6.84
CA TYR A 46 -4.61 2.94 -6.53
C TYR A 46 -3.22 2.88 -5.88
N MET A 47 -2.29 3.66 -6.43
CA MET A 47 -0.97 3.88 -5.87
C MET A 47 -0.74 5.36 -5.64
N ARG A 48 -0.06 5.67 -4.55
CA ARG A 48 0.32 7.04 -4.21
C ARG A 48 1.83 7.21 -4.36
N GLN A 49 2.24 8.27 -5.06
CA GLN A 49 3.63 8.70 -5.05
C GLN A 49 4.00 9.22 -3.67
N VAL A 50 5.05 8.66 -3.08
CA VAL A 50 5.60 9.04 -1.77
C VAL A 50 6.51 10.24 -1.89
N GLY A 51 7.44 10.17 -2.84
CA GLY A 51 8.40 11.23 -3.09
C GLY A 51 9.52 10.81 -4.04
N ALA A 52 10.40 11.77 -4.32
CA ALA A 52 11.66 11.56 -5.03
C ALA A 52 12.81 11.53 -4.02
N PHE A 53 13.68 10.55 -4.15
CA PHE A 53 14.85 10.33 -3.30
C PHE A 53 16.08 10.44 -4.19
N GLY A 54 16.86 11.46 -4.00
CA GLY A 54 17.92 11.83 -4.93
C GLY A 54 19.18 12.37 -4.26
N GLU A 55 19.43 12.03 -2.98
CA GLU A 55 20.69 12.39 -2.34
C GLU A 55 21.88 11.79 -3.11
N THR A 56 23.00 12.48 -3.12
CA THR A 56 24.14 12.13 -3.99
C THR A 56 24.83 10.84 -3.58
N ASP A 57 24.73 10.47 -2.33
CA ASP A 57 25.37 9.33 -1.69
C ASP A 57 24.41 8.17 -1.37
N ARG A 58 23.14 8.26 -1.83
CA ARG A 58 22.11 7.26 -1.54
C ARG A 58 22.38 5.88 -2.16
N ASP A 59 22.98 5.83 -3.32
CA ASP A 59 23.42 4.61 -4.00
C ASP A 59 24.93 4.66 -4.22
N PRO A 60 25.69 3.68 -3.68
CA PRO A 60 27.15 3.69 -3.82
C PRO A 60 27.64 3.24 -5.20
N GLY A 61 26.78 2.67 -6.05
CA GLY A 61 27.14 2.20 -7.37
C GLY A 61 27.02 3.27 -8.45
N ASP A 62 25.91 4.00 -8.43
CA ASP A 62 25.57 4.95 -9.51
C ASP A 62 24.81 6.18 -8.98
N ARG A 63 24.80 7.23 -9.78
CA ARG A 63 23.93 8.40 -9.53
C ARG A 63 22.48 8.05 -9.87
N VAL A 64 21.74 7.57 -8.89
CA VAL A 64 20.34 7.13 -9.03
C VAL A 64 19.38 8.09 -8.34
N ILE A 65 18.28 8.41 -9.01
CA ILE A 65 17.12 9.06 -8.41
C ILE A 65 15.98 8.05 -8.39
N SER A 66 15.42 7.79 -7.22
CA SER A 66 14.28 6.88 -7.05
C SER A 66 13.00 7.65 -6.81
N ILE A 67 11.93 7.26 -7.50
CA ILE A 67 10.59 7.73 -7.24
C ILE A 67 9.83 6.61 -6.52
N ALA A 68 9.57 6.81 -5.24
CA ALA A 68 8.87 5.81 -4.44
C ALA A 68 7.35 5.93 -4.59
N TYR A 69 6.69 4.78 -4.70
CA TYR A 69 5.23 4.64 -4.69
C TYR A 69 4.80 3.73 -3.55
N CYS A 70 3.66 4.03 -2.94
CA CYS A 70 3.02 3.20 -1.93
C CYS A 70 1.71 2.66 -2.48
N ALA A 71 1.51 1.34 -2.36
CA ALA A 71 0.27 0.64 -2.61
C ALA A 71 -0.11 -0.18 -1.38
N LEU A 72 -1.41 -0.32 -1.13
CA LEU A 72 -1.94 -1.28 -0.16
C LEU A 72 -2.63 -2.39 -0.93
N ILE A 73 -2.25 -3.63 -0.67
CA ILE A 73 -2.83 -4.81 -1.30
C ILE A 73 -3.29 -5.79 -0.24
N ASN A 74 -4.33 -6.53 -0.55
CA ASN A 74 -4.77 -7.62 0.31
C ASN A 74 -3.84 -8.83 0.08
N VAL A 75 -3.34 -9.41 1.16
CA VAL A 75 -2.42 -10.57 1.08
C VAL A 75 -3.06 -11.81 0.45
N SER A 76 -4.38 -11.86 0.31
CA SER A 76 -5.09 -12.93 -0.40
C SER A 76 -5.18 -12.73 -1.91
N ASP A 77 -4.85 -11.55 -2.42
CA ASP A 77 -5.15 -11.16 -3.81
C ASP A 77 -3.92 -11.22 -4.74
N TYR A 78 -2.73 -11.55 -4.22
CA TYR A 78 -1.51 -11.63 -5.02
C TYR A 78 -1.17 -13.07 -5.43
N ASP A 79 -0.39 -13.19 -6.51
CA ASP A 79 0.14 -14.47 -6.98
C ASP A 79 1.38 -14.89 -6.18
N HIS A 80 1.24 -15.94 -5.38
CA HIS A 80 2.32 -16.50 -4.57
C HIS A 80 3.52 -16.97 -5.39
N LYS A 81 3.29 -17.49 -6.61
CA LYS A 81 4.38 -17.95 -7.49
C LYS A 81 5.26 -16.79 -7.94
N LEU A 82 4.65 -15.63 -8.26
CA LEU A 82 5.41 -14.46 -8.65
C LEU A 82 6.30 -13.94 -7.52
N LEU A 83 5.87 -14.06 -6.26
CA LEU A 83 6.73 -13.72 -5.13
C LEU A 83 7.94 -14.65 -5.03
N GLU A 84 7.73 -15.96 -5.18
CA GLU A 84 8.82 -16.95 -5.15
C GLU A 84 9.78 -16.76 -6.33
N GLU A 85 9.27 -16.58 -7.55
CA GLU A 85 10.07 -16.36 -8.75
C GLU A 85 10.94 -15.08 -8.70
N ASN A 86 10.46 -14.05 -7.98
CA ASN A 86 11.19 -12.80 -7.79
C ASN A 86 11.99 -12.74 -6.47
N ASP A 87 12.07 -13.84 -5.71
CA ASP A 87 12.70 -13.90 -4.36
C ASP A 87 12.17 -12.81 -3.42
N LEU A 88 10.84 -12.62 -3.41
CA LEU A 88 10.15 -11.63 -2.60
C LEU A 88 9.55 -12.25 -1.35
N GLN A 89 9.55 -11.49 -0.26
CA GLN A 89 8.97 -11.91 1.02
C GLN A 89 8.24 -10.78 1.73
N TRP A 90 7.24 -11.14 2.52
CA TRP A 90 6.58 -10.22 3.44
C TRP A 90 7.36 -10.12 4.75
N VAL A 91 7.60 -8.89 5.20
CA VAL A 91 8.19 -8.59 6.52
C VAL A 91 7.23 -7.74 7.35
N ASP A 92 7.33 -7.90 8.68
CA ASP A 92 6.52 -7.11 9.60
C ASP A 92 6.96 -5.64 9.56
N ILE A 93 6.01 -4.76 9.28
CA ILE A 93 6.24 -3.31 9.20
C ILE A 93 6.62 -2.69 10.54
N ASN A 94 6.27 -3.34 11.66
CA ASN A 94 6.62 -2.89 13.01
C ASN A 94 7.99 -3.40 13.48
N ASN A 95 8.57 -4.35 12.77
CA ASN A 95 9.90 -4.92 13.04
C ASN A 95 10.68 -5.07 11.73
N LEU A 96 10.99 -3.95 11.09
CA LEU A 96 11.68 -3.92 9.81
C LEU A 96 13.10 -4.47 9.93
N PRO A 97 13.52 -5.36 9.04
CA PRO A 97 14.93 -5.75 8.91
C PRO A 97 15.77 -4.57 8.39
N ASP A 98 17.08 -4.72 8.45
CA ASP A 98 17.98 -3.77 7.79
C ASP A 98 17.76 -3.83 6.27
N LEU A 99 17.45 -2.69 5.68
CA LEU A 99 17.23 -2.53 4.24
C LEU A 99 18.40 -1.80 3.59
N TYR A 100 18.54 -2.01 2.29
CA TYR A 100 19.58 -1.36 1.49
C TYR A 100 19.38 0.16 1.43
N GLY A 101 20.49 0.91 1.58
CA GLY A 101 20.52 2.36 1.37
C GLY A 101 19.50 3.12 2.23
N ASP A 102 18.78 4.03 1.62
CA ASP A 102 17.74 4.88 2.21
C ASP A 102 16.33 4.25 2.21
N HIS A 103 16.20 2.94 1.91
CA HIS A 103 14.91 2.29 1.79
C HIS A 103 14.09 2.30 3.09
N ILE A 104 14.74 2.25 4.26
CA ILE A 104 14.04 2.41 5.55
C ILE A 104 13.40 3.79 5.66
N GLU A 105 14.10 4.84 5.24
CA GLU A 105 13.58 6.21 5.24
C GLU A 105 12.37 6.33 4.30
N MET A 106 12.44 5.76 3.10
CA MET A 106 11.29 5.69 2.17
C MET A 106 10.07 5.08 2.82
N VAL A 107 10.23 3.95 3.52
CA VAL A 107 9.14 3.26 4.24
C VAL A 107 8.58 4.15 5.35
N GLN A 108 9.41 4.79 6.15
CA GLN A 108 8.98 5.66 7.24
C GLN A 108 8.18 6.87 6.73
N ILE A 109 8.63 7.48 5.64
CA ILE A 109 7.92 8.60 4.98
C ILE A 109 6.58 8.11 4.44
N ALA A 110 6.55 6.98 3.75
CA ALA A 110 5.32 6.37 3.22
C ALA A 110 4.29 6.11 4.34
N LEU A 111 4.70 5.49 5.44
CA LEU A 111 3.84 5.24 6.60
C LEU A 111 3.34 6.53 7.24
N SER A 112 4.20 7.52 7.40
CA SER A 112 3.81 8.83 7.94
C SER A 112 2.74 9.49 7.06
N GLN A 113 2.93 9.48 5.74
CA GLN A 113 1.96 10.02 4.79
C GLN A 113 0.65 9.24 4.82
N LEU A 114 0.71 7.91 4.81
CA LEU A 114 -0.46 7.03 4.88
C LEU A 114 -1.31 7.34 6.11
N ARG A 115 -0.68 7.40 7.30
CA ARG A 115 -1.36 7.72 8.57
C ARG A 115 -2.00 9.10 8.59
N LYS A 116 -1.34 10.11 8.01
CA LYS A 116 -1.88 11.49 7.91
C LYS A 116 -3.08 11.58 6.96
N LEU A 117 -3.08 10.77 5.91
CA LEU A 117 -4.01 10.91 4.80
C LEU A 117 -5.12 9.85 4.78
N ILE A 118 -5.09 8.87 5.69
CA ILE A 118 -6.03 7.74 5.70
C ILE A 118 -7.52 8.14 5.61
N ASN A 119 -7.87 9.32 6.08
CA ASN A 119 -9.24 9.83 6.01
C ASN A 119 -9.55 10.67 4.76
N LYS A 120 -8.54 10.95 3.94
CA LYS A 120 -8.65 11.84 2.77
C LYS A 120 -8.22 11.18 1.47
N ASP A 121 -7.57 10.04 1.56
CA ASP A 121 -6.96 9.35 0.44
C ASP A 121 -7.60 7.97 0.25
N PRO A 122 -7.97 7.58 -0.97
CA PRO A 122 -8.58 6.28 -1.23
C PRO A 122 -7.64 5.09 -1.07
N LEU A 123 -6.35 5.29 -0.75
CA LEU A 123 -5.35 4.22 -0.69
C LEU A 123 -5.77 3.04 0.22
N GLY A 124 -6.33 3.34 1.40
CA GLY A 124 -6.79 2.31 2.34
C GLY A 124 -7.96 1.46 1.82
N PHE A 125 -8.68 1.96 0.85
CA PHE A 125 -9.84 1.26 0.31
C PHE A 125 -9.50 0.11 -0.64
N ASN A 126 -8.26 0.03 -1.13
CA ASN A 126 -7.80 -1.14 -1.89
C ASN A 126 -7.88 -2.44 -1.07
N LEU A 127 -7.92 -2.34 0.27
CA LEU A 127 -8.04 -3.47 1.18
C LEU A 127 -9.49 -3.89 1.44
N LEU A 128 -10.46 -3.16 0.90
CA LEU A 128 -11.88 -3.40 1.09
C LEU A 128 -12.51 -3.99 -0.17
N PRO A 129 -13.52 -4.85 -0.03
CA PRO A 129 -14.36 -5.25 -1.17
C PRO A 129 -15.14 -4.03 -1.70
N GLU A 130 -15.67 -4.13 -2.92
CA GLU A 130 -16.45 -3.07 -3.56
C GLU A 130 -17.60 -2.56 -2.67
N LEU A 131 -18.27 -3.49 -1.98
CA LEU A 131 -19.28 -3.21 -0.97
C LEU A 131 -18.73 -3.63 0.40
N PHE A 132 -18.63 -2.69 1.32
CA PHE A 132 -18.06 -2.92 2.63
C PHE A 132 -18.91 -2.38 3.78
N THR A 133 -18.73 -2.91 4.96
CA THR A 133 -19.33 -2.41 6.20
C THR A 133 -18.41 -1.37 6.87
N LEU A 134 -18.99 -0.48 7.68
CA LEU A 134 -18.16 0.45 8.47
C LEU A 134 -17.24 -0.27 9.49
N THR A 135 -17.55 -1.50 9.85
CA THR A 135 -16.68 -2.31 10.72
C THR A 135 -15.43 -2.75 9.95
N GLN A 136 -15.57 -3.20 8.71
CA GLN A 136 -14.42 -3.53 7.87
C GLN A 136 -13.54 -2.30 7.62
N LEU A 137 -14.16 -1.16 7.31
CA LEU A 137 -13.43 0.10 7.15
C LEU A 137 -12.70 0.52 8.42
N GLN A 138 -13.33 0.38 9.61
CA GLN A 138 -12.71 0.67 10.89
C GLN A 138 -11.48 -0.22 11.12
N ASN A 139 -11.60 -1.53 10.86
CA ASN A 139 -10.49 -2.47 11.02
C ASN A 139 -9.28 -2.09 10.14
N VAL A 140 -9.53 -1.64 8.90
CA VAL A 140 -8.45 -1.14 8.02
C VAL A 140 -7.79 0.10 8.61
N HIS A 141 -8.58 1.05 9.14
CA HIS A 141 -8.03 2.25 9.78
C HIS A 141 -7.20 1.91 11.03
N GLU A 142 -7.69 1.01 11.87
CA GLU A 142 -6.99 0.56 13.08
C GLU A 142 -5.68 -0.14 12.73
N ALA A 143 -5.68 -1.00 11.71
CA ALA A 143 -4.47 -1.67 11.22
C ALA A 143 -3.41 -0.67 10.71
N ILE A 144 -3.82 0.35 9.95
CA ILE A 144 -2.89 1.36 9.41
C ILE A 144 -2.37 2.30 10.50
N LEU A 145 -3.24 2.73 11.40
CA LEU A 145 -2.88 3.67 12.48
C LEU A 145 -2.14 2.99 13.64
N GLY A 146 -2.31 1.68 13.81
CA GLY A 146 -1.76 0.91 14.93
C GLY A 146 -2.44 1.21 16.27
N VAL A 147 -3.69 1.68 16.25
CA VAL A 147 -4.46 2.06 17.46
C VAL A 147 -5.91 1.61 17.33
N GLU A 148 -6.54 1.31 18.46
CA GLU A 148 -7.99 1.09 18.52
C GLU A 148 -8.74 2.41 18.36
N ILE A 149 -9.87 2.39 17.65
CA ILE A 149 -10.69 3.56 17.37
C ILE A 149 -12.08 3.39 17.98
N ASP A 150 -12.55 4.39 18.73
CA ASP A 150 -13.92 4.40 19.24
C ASP A 150 -14.95 4.34 18.10
N LYS A 151 -15.81 3.33 18.14
CA LYS A 151 -16.82 3.04 17.10
C LYS A 151 -17.74 4.22 16.81
N ARG A 152 -18.17 4.94 17.86
CA ARG A 152 -19.15 6.03 17.73
C ARG A 152 -18.51 7.23 17.04
N ASN A 153 -17.32 7.59 17.46
CA ASN A 153 -16.55 8.69 16.89
C ASN A 153 -16.12 8.38 15.45
N PHE A 154 -15.70 7.15 15.18
CA PHE A 154 -15.37 6.70 13.82
C PHE A 154 -16.56 6.87 12.88
N ARG A 155 -17.73 6.33 13.24
CA ARG A 155 -18.95 6.44 12.41
C ARG A 155 -19.39 7.88 12.17
N LYS A 156 -19.23 8.78 13.18
CA LYS A 156 -19.51 10.20 13.03
C LYS A 156 -18.59 10.84 12.00
N ARG A 157 -17.29 10.51 12.04
CA ARG A 157 -16.27 11.02 11.12
C ARG A 157 -16.50 10.52 9.69
N ILE A 158 -16.76 9.22 9.52
CA ILE A 158 -16.96 8.64 8.18
C ILE A 158 -18.14 9.27 7.44
N LYS A 159 -19.18 9.66 8.14
CA LYS A 159 -20.33 10.37 7.53
C LYS A 159 -19.99 11.75 6.93
N GLN A 160 -18.81 12.29 7.21
CA GLN A 160 -18.32 13.57 6.72
C GLN A 160 -17.37 13.40 5.53
N ILE A 161 -17.16 12.16 5.06
CA ILE A 161 -16.29 11.86 3.93
C ILE A 161 -17.15 11.74 2.68
N ASP A 162 -17.03 12.69 1.78
CA ASP A 162 -17.91 12.86 0.61
C ASP A 162 -17.84 11.70 -0.39
N PHE A 163 -16.72 11.02 -0.48
CA PHE A 163 -16.55 9.89 -1.41
C PHE A 163 -16.97 8.52 -0.85
N ILE A 164 -17.57 8.47 0.36
CA ILE A 164 -18.15 7.24 0.94
C ILE A 164 -19.66 7.34 0.89
N GLU A 165 -20.28 6.49 0.11
CA GLU A 165 -21.72 6.46 -0.08
C GLU A 165 -22.37 5.25 0.61
N LYS A 166 -23.43 5.49 1.38
CA LYS A 166 -24.25 4.42 1.94
C LYS A 166 -25.17 3.87 0.84
N THR A 167 -25.21 2.56 0.69
CA THR A 167 -26.14 1.87 -0.22
C THR A 167 -27.42 1.43 0.50
N ASP A 168 -28.44 0.99 -0.25
CA ASP A 168 -29.64 0.36 0.29
C ASP A 168 -29.44 -1.12 0.64
N LEU A 169 -28.24 -1.65 0.40
CA LEU A 169 -27.92 -3.05 0.64
C LEU A 169 -27.51 -3.31 2.09
N ILE A 170 -27.79 -4.52 2.56
CA ILE A 170 -27.52 -4.96 3.93
C ILE A 170 -26.71 -6.26 3.89
N ASP A 171 -25.58 -6.25 4.57
CA ASP A 171 -24.79 -7.47 4.82
C ASP A 171 -25.45 -8.29 5.94
N LYS A 172 -25.94 -9.47 5.56
CA LYS A 172 -26.48 -10.48 6.49
C LYS A 172 -25.54 -11.68 6.69
N VAL A 173 -24.40 -11.70 5.98
CA VAL A 173 -23.44 -12.80 6.03
C VAL A 173 -22.47 -12.60 7.21
N THR A 174 -21.82 -11.45 7.29
CA THR A 174 -20.85 -11.16 8.35
C THR A 174 -21.52 -10.58 9.61
N SER A 175 -22.75 -10.09 9.50
CA SER A 175 -23.51 -9.50 10.62
C SER A 175 -24.87 -10.18 10.80
N LYS A 176 -25.04 -10.93 11.90
CA LYS A 176 -26.32 -11.60 12.26
C LYS A 176 -27.52 -10.64 12.34
N ARG A 177 -27.29 -9.38 12.70
CA ARG A 177 -28.34 -8.35 12.80
C ARG A 177 -28.48 -7.52 11.53
N GLY A 178 -27.67 -7.79 10.51
CA GLY A 178 -27.56 -6.97 9.31
C GLY A 178 -26.72 -5.70 9.55
N ALA A 179 -25.80 -5.40 8.64
CA ALA A 179 -25.01 -4.16 8.63
C ALA A 179 -25.22 -3.45 7.29
N ALA A 180 -25.39 -2.12 7.33
CA ALA A 180 -25.46 -1.34 6.10
C ALA A 180 -24.15 -1.46 5.32
N LEU A 181 -24.26 -1.62 4.00
CA LEU A 181 -23.15 -1.64 3.07
C LEU A 181 -22.91 -0.24 2.50
N TYR A 182 -21.64 0.04 2.27
CA TYR A 182 -21.12 1.28 1.74
C TYR A 182 -20.26 0.99 0.52
N ARG A 183 -20.13 1.97 -0.35
CA ARG A 183 -19.20 1.94 -1.50
C ARG A 183 -18.41 3.24 -1.59
N ILE A 184 -17.34 3.22 -2.38
CA ILE A 184 -16.62 4.44 -2.75
C ILE A 184 -17.24 5.01 -4.00
N ASN A 185 -17.55 6.29 -3.97
CA ASN A 185 -17.84 7.06 -5.17
C ASN A 185 -16.52 7.39 -5.86
N LYS A 186 -16.34 6.92 -7.10
CA LYS A 186 -15.11 7.09 -7.89
C LYS A 186 -15.18 8.31 -8.84
N GLU A 187 -16.17 9.19 -8.64
CA GLU A 187 -16.22 10.44 -9.41
C GLU A 187 -15.22 11.48 -8.95
#